data_89f53503006cbebe339574f4b96b89cc
#
_entry.id   89f53503006cbebe339574f4b96b89cc
#
_cell.length_a   1.000
_cell.length_b   1.000
_cell.length_c   1.000
_cell.angle_alpha   90.00
_cell.angle_beta   90.00
_cell.angle_gamma   90.00
#
_symmetry.space_group_name_H-M   'P 1'
#
loop_
_entity.id
_entity.type
_entity.pdbx_description
1 polymer ?
#
loop_
_entity_poly.entity_id
_entity_poly.type
_entity_poly.pdbx_seq_one_letter_code
_entity_poly.pdbx_strand_id
1 'polypeptide(L)'
;MEGGVAEADVSAFRECLSLSWKNPFVLRLALSAGIGGFLFGYDTGVISGALLYIRDDFKEVDTKTWLQEAIVSMALAGAIIGAAVGGWINDRFGRKKSIVVADTLFFIGSIVMASAMNPATLIVGRVFVGLGVGMASMASPLYISEASPTRVRGALVSLNGLLITGGQFLSYLINLAFTTVPGTWRWMLGVAAVPALTQVILMALLPESPRWLFRKGREEEAKEILRKIYPPEHVEDEINALKESVEMEVREAAGSDKVSIMKLLKTKTVRRGLYAGMGLQIFQQFVGINTVMYYSPTIVQLAGFASNRVALLLSLITAGLNAFGSILSIYFIDKTGRRKLVLLSLCGVVVSLVVLTVVFHETTTHSPMVSTIETSHFNNTCPGYTRATNPSQWDCMTCLKASPECGFCASRANKLLPGACLISNERTEEECNKEEREWYSRGCPSKYGWLALIGLALYIIFFSPGMGTVPWVVNSEIYPLRYRGICGGIASTSNWVSNLIVAQSFLSLTQAIGTSSTFMIFIFITVAAIIFVIIFVPETKGLPIEQVENMLQTRSLNFKFWQTSPQSAQVPDQKHQSV
;
A
#
# COMPACT_ATOMS: atom_id res chain seq x y z
N MET A 1 -10.30 -26.26 -26.80
CA MET A 1 -11.07 -25.02 -26.53
C MET A 1 -10.45 -24.18 -25.40
N GLU A 2 -9.13 -24.27 -25.18
CA GLU A 2 -8.41 -23.49 -24.14
C GLU A 2 -7.80 -22.17 -24.63
N GLY A 3 -7.79 -21.93 -25.94
CA GLY A 3 -7.26 -20.68 -26.52
C GLY A 3 -8.22 -19.48 -26.53
N GLY A 4 -9.54 -19.73 -26.46
CA GLY A 4 -10.53 -18.67 -26.66
C GLY A 4 -10.74 -17.71 -25.48
N VAL A 5 -10.43 -18.12 -24.24
CA VAL A 5 -10.66 -17.28 -23.05
C VAL A 5 -9.49 -16.30 -22.83
N ALA A 6 -8.26 -16.70 -23.13
CA ALA A 6 -7.08 -15.83 -23.01
C ALA A 6 -7.04 -14.76 -24.12
N GLU A 7 -7.54 -15.07 -25.33
CA GLU A 7 -7.70 -14.07 -26.39
C GLU A 7 -8.80 -13.05 -26.09
N ALA A 8 -9.87 -13.46 -25.41
CA ALA A 8 -10.96 -12.57 -25.02
C ALA A 8 -10.51 -11.50 -24.01
N ASP A 9 -9.64 -11.82 -23.05
CA ASP A 9 -9.17 -10.88 -22.03
C ASP A 9 -8.16 -9.86 -22.59
N VAL A 10 -7.24 -10.31 -23.45
CA VAL A 10 -6.30 -9.39 -24.13
C VAL A 10 -7.03 -8.54 -25.17
N SER A 11 -8.05 -9.09 -25.82
CA SER A 11 -8.90 -8.34 -26.76
C SER A 11 -9.75 -7.31 -26.00
N ALA A 12 -10.32 -7.65 -24.84
CA ALA A 12 -11.07 -6.73 -23.99
C ALA A 12 -10.20 -5.59 -23.46
N PHE A 13 -8.95 -5.86 -23.07
CA PHE A 13 -8.00 -4.81 -22.68
C PHE A 13 -7.59 -3.92 -23.86
N ARG A 14 -7.31 -4.49 -25.03
CA ARG A 14 -7.05 -3.73 -26.25
C ARG A 14 -8.28 -2.92 -26.71
N GLU A 15 -9.45 -3.52 -26.65
CA GLU A 15 -10.72 -2.83 -26.95
C GLU A 15 -10.98 -1.71 -25.96
N CYS A 16 -10.74 -1.93 -24.67
CA CYS A 16 -10.81 -0.90 -23.63
C CYS A 16 -9.83 0.25 -23.92
N LEU A 17 -8.58 -0.06 -24.24
CA LEU A 17 -7.57 0.94 -24.60
C LEU A 17 -7.99 1.72 -25.86
N SER A 18 -8.51 1.02 -26.88
CA SER A 18 -8.99 1.64 -28.11
C SER A 18 -10.24 2.51 -27.90
N LEU A 19 -11.18 2.06 -27.08
CA LEU A 19 -12.39 2.82 -26.71
C LEU A 19 -12.06 4.03 -25.84
N SER A 20 -11.13 3.88 -24.89
CA SER A 20 -10.66 5.00 -24.05
C SER A 20 -9.90 6.03 -24.89
N TRP A 21 -9.14 5.59 -25.89
CA TRP A 21 -8.45 6.47 -26.84
C TRP A 21 -9.41 7.17 -27.81
N LYS A 22 -10.52 6.50 -28.19
CA LYS A 22 -11.59 7.08 -29.03
C LYS A 22 -12.44 8.11 -28.28
N ASN A 23 -12.53 8.03 -26.95
CA ASN A 23 -13.23 9.04 -26.14
C ASN A 23 -12.25 9.77 -25.20
N PRO A 24 -11.58 10.83 -25.69
CA PRO A 24 -10.58 11.56 -24.91
C PRO A 24 -11.15 12.23 -23.66
N PHE A 25 -12.45 12.47 -23.59
CA PHE A 25 -13.12 13.04 -22.42
C PHE A 25 -13.09 12.06 -21.23
N VAL A 26 -13.47 10.81 -21.47
CA VAL A 26 -13.46 9.74 -20.44
C VAL A 26 -12.04 9.47 -19.94
N LEU A 27 -11.06 9.45 -20.85
CA LEU A 27 -9.67 9.26 -20.49
C LEU A 27 -9.13 10.41 -19.63
N ARG A 28 -9.40 11.66 -20.01
CA ARG A 28 -9.03 12.84 -19.21
C ARG A 28 -9.66 12.79 -17.81
N LEU A 29 -10.92 12.41 -17.73
CA LEU A 29 -11.63 12.28 -16.47
C LEU A 29 -10.99 11.22 -15.57
N ALA A 30 -10.72 10.03 -16.12
CA ALA A 30 -10.10 8.92 -15.36
C ALA A 30 -8.67 9.25 -14.91
N LEU A 31 -7.86 9.86 -15.79
CA LEU A 31 -6.49 10.27 -15.45
C LEU A 31 -6.48 11.39 -14.39
N SER A 32 -7.35 12.41 -14.56
CA SER A 32 -7.41 13.52 -13.60
C SER A 32 -7.84 13.04 -12.20
N ALA A 33 -8.87 12.20 -12.13
CA ALA A 33 -9.30 11.61 -10.86
C ALA A 33 -8.27 10.61 -10.30
N GLY A 34 -7.55 9.91 -11.18
CA GLY A 34 -6.51 8.95 -10.83
C GLY A 34 -5.25 9.59 -10.20
N ILE A 35 -5.03 10.90 -10.35
CA ILE A 35 -3.95 11.61 -9.65
C ILE A 35 -4.10 11.44 -8.12
N GLY A 36 -5.31 11.32 -7.57
CA GLY A 36 -5.52 11.02 -6.16
C GLY A 36 -4.92 9.67 -5.74
N GLY A 37 -5.03 8.65 -6.60
CA GLY A 37 -4.33 7.38 -6.40
C GLY A 37 -2.81 7.54 -6.50
N PHE A 38 -2.34 8.29 -7.48
CA PHE A 38 -0.92 8.62 -7.64
C PHE A 38 -0.34 9.33 -6.41
N LEU A 39 -1.04 10.31 -5.83
CA LEU A 39 -0.65 11.01 -4.61
C LEU A 39 -0.58 10.08 -3.40
N PHE A 40 -1.53 9.16 -3.27
CA PHE A 40 -1.49 8.13 -2.23
C PHE A 40 -0.22 7.27 -2.35
N GLY A 41 0.08 6.78 -3.55
CA GLY A 41 1.30 6.02 -3.80
C GLY A 41 2.57 6.82 -3.55
N TYR A 42 2.59 8.08 -4.02
CA TYR A 42 3.71 8.99 -3.81
C TYR A 42 4.01 9.18 -2.31
N ASP A 43 2.99 9.48 -1.50
CA ASP A 43 3.16 9.67 -0.05
C ASP A 43 3.72 8.43 0.64
N THR A 44 3.22 7.24 0.26
CA THR A 44 3.72 5.97 0.78
C THR A 44 5.21 5.74 0.50
N GLY A 45 5.66 6.08 -0.71
CA GLY A 45 7.05 5.84 -1.11
C GLY A 45 8.00 6.96 -0.67
N VAL A 46 7.57 8.22 -0.70
CA VAL A 46 8.46 9.36 -0.42
C VAL A 46 8.96 9.37 1.02
N ILE A 47 8.12 8.97 1.96
CA ILE A 47 8.51 8.98 3.39
C ILE A 47 9.61 7.98 3.70
N SER A 48 9.71 6.88 2.93
CA SER A 48 10.75 5.88 3.12
C SER A 48 12.16 6.46 2.94
N GLY A 49 12.34 7.30 1.94
CA GLY A 49 13.62 7.98 1.67
C GLY A 49 13.79 9.23 2.51
N ALA A 50 12.75 10.04 2.65
CA ALA A 50 12.80 11.26 3.44
C ALA A 50 13.18 10.98 4.90
N LEU A 51 12.71 9.87 5.49
CA LEU A 51 13.01 9.49 6.88
C LEU A 51 14.52 9.35 7.14
N LEU A 52 15.30 8.90 6.15
CA LEU A 52 16.75 8.76 6.29
C LEU A 52 17.40 10.13 6.58
N TYR A 53 16.99 11.15 5.83
CA TYR A 53 17.56 12.51 5.94
C TYR A 53 16.89 13.36 7.04
N ILE A 54 15.63 13.07 7.39
CA ILE A 54 14.95 13.68 8.55
C ILE A 54 15.68 13.29 9.85
N ARG A 55 16.18 12.06 9.94
CA ARG A 55 16.99 11.61 11.09
C ARG A 55 18.30 12.34 11.18
N ASP A 56 18.94 12.60 10.04
CA ASP A 56 20.22 13.33 10.00
C ASP A 56 20.03 14.80 10.46
N ASP A 57 18.93 15.46 10.09
CA ASP A 57 18.61 16.84 10.46
C ASP A 57 18.12 16.98 11.91
N PHE A 58 17.34 16.01 12.42
CA PHE A 58 16.73 16.07 13.75
C PHE A 58 17.25 14.95 14.67
N LYS A 59 18.22 15.26 15.53
CA LYS A 59 18.78 14.30 16.51
C LYS A 59 17.72 13.64 17.38
N GLU A 60 16.63 14.34 17.69
CA GLU A 60 15.51 13.74 18.45
C GLU A 60 14.83 12.60 17.68
N VAL A 61 14.72 12.71 16.37
CA VAL A 61 14.15 11.68 15.50
C VAL A 61 15.10 10.49 15.41
N ASP A 62 16.40 10.76 15.32
CA ASP A 62 17.42 9.71 15.25
C ASP A 62 17.46 8.85 16.53
N THR A 63 17.37 9.47 17.70
CA THR A 63 17.47 8.79 19.00
C THR A 63 16.18 8.15 19.47
N LYS A 64 15.00 8.64 19.03
CA LYS A 64 13.69 8.18 19.50
C LYS A 64 12.94 7.40 18.40
N THR A 65 13.03 6.08 18.43
CA THR A 65 12.38 5.18 17.46
C THR A 65 10.88 5.43 17.30
N TRP A 66 10.17 5.63 18.42
CA TRP A 66 8.73 5.92 18.38
C TRP A 66 8.38 7.20 17.59
N LEU A 67 9.31 8.18 17.55
CA LEU A 67 9.12 9.43 16.81
C LEU A 67 9.29 9.20 15.29
N GLN A 68 10.21 8.33 14.89
CA GLN A 68 10.35 7.88 13.49
C GLN A 68 9.07 7.18 13.02
N GLU A 69 8.57 6.25 13.84
CA GLU A 69 7.33 5.55 13.58
C GLU A 69 6.13 6.52 13.51
N ALA A 70 6.05 7.50 14.41
CA ALA A 70 4.99 8.51 14.40
C ALA A 70 5.02 9.36 13.12
N ILE A 71 6.19 9.80 12.66
CA ILE A 71 6.32 10.55 11.40
C ILE A 71 5.77 9.73 10.21
N VAL A 72 5.98 8.42 10.19
CA VAL A 72 5.45 7.55 9.13
C VAL A 72 3.96 7.31 9.32
N SER A 73 3.52 6.92 10.51
CA SER A 73 2.19 6.37 10.79
C SER A 73 1.10 7.44 10.96
N MET A 74 1.43 8.70 11.29
CA MET A 74 0.41 9.74 11.48
C MET A 74 -0.35 10.10 10.20
N ALA A 75 0.23 9.86 9.02
CA ALA A 75 -0.54 9.94 7.78
C ALA A 75 -1.65 8.87 7.72
N LEU A 76 -1.38 7.67 8.24
CA LEU A 76 -2.40 6.60 8.31
C LEU A 76 -3.53 6.94 9.30
N ALA A 77 -3.17 7.55 10.44
CA ALA A 77 -4.17 8.05 11.39
C ALA A 77 -5.06 9.13 10.74
N GLY A 78 -4.45 10.07 10.00
CA GLY A 78 -5.15 11.04 9.18
C GLY A 78 -6.04 10.37 8.13
N ALA A 79 -5.57 9.31 7.46
CA ALA A 79 -6.31 8.61 6.41
C ALA A 79 -7.55 7.87 6.96
N ILE A 80 -7.50 7.32 8.18
CA ILE A 80 -8.68 6.73 8.83
C ILE A 80 -9.79 7.77 8.99
N ILE A 81 -9.43 8.93 9.52
CA ILE A 81 -10.38 10.06 9.70
C ILE A 81 -10.84 10.58 8.34
N GLY A 82 -9.91 10.77 7.42
CA GLY A 82 -10.17 11.25 6.05
C GLY A 82 -11.12 10.36 5.28
N ALA A 83 -10.97 9.04 5.37
CA ALA A 83 -11.87 8.09 4.72
C ALA A 83 -13.29 8.15 5.28
N ALA A 84 -13.44 8.26 6.60
CA ALA A 84 -14.74 8.39 7.25
C ALA A 84 -15.45 9.70 6.88
N VAL A 85 -14.74 10.83 6.97
CA VAL A 85 -15.25 12.16 6.61
C VAL A 85 -15.49 12.28 5.10
N GLY A 86 -14.59 11.71 4.29
CA GLY A 86 -14.69 11.68 2.83
C GLY A 86 -15.94 10.98 2.33
N GLY A 87 -16.32 9.85 2.94
CA GLY A 87 -17.57 9.17 2.62
C GLY A 87 -18.80 10.07 2.82
N TRP A 88 -18.86 10.77 3.94
CA TRP A 88 -19.94 11.72 4.23
C TRP A 88 -19.95 12.91 3.26
N ILE A 89 -18.78 13.49 2.96
CA ILE A 89 -18.66 14.62 1.99
C ILE A 89 -19.07 14.15 0.60
N ASN A 90 -18.65 12.97 0.15
CA ASN A 90 -19.02 12.37 -1.13
C ASN A 90 -20.53 12.31 -1.32
N ASP A 91 -21.27 11.89 -0.32
CA ASP A 91 -22.71 11.73 -0.42
C ASP A 91 -23.46 13.07 -0.34
N ARG A 92 -22.97 14.00 0.48
CA ARG A 92 -23.64 15.29 0.70
C ARG A 92 -23.32 16.33 -0.37
N PHE A 93 -22.06 16.48 -0.75
CA PHE A 93 -21.56 17.57 -1.59
C PHE A 93 -21.13 17.15 -3.00
N GLY A 94 -20.98 15.85 -3.23
CA GLY A 94 -20.57 15.29 -4.53
C GLY A 94 -19.12 14.82 -4.56
N ARG A 95 -18.82 14.05 -5.59
CA ARG A 95 -17.51 13.37 -5.74
C ARG A 95 -16.41 14.37 -6.12
N LYS A 96 -16.70 15.25 -7.07
CA LYS A 96 -15.79 16.32 -7.51
C LYS A 96 -15.33 17.18 -6.34
N LYS A 97 -16.27 17.66 -5.53
CA LYS A 97 -15.94 18.54 -4.39
C LYS A 97 -15.14 17.80 -3.33
N SER A 98 -15.43 16.52 -3.10
CA SER A 98 -14.68 15.70 -2.17
C SER A 98 -13.23 15.53 -2.60
N ILE A 99 -12.97 15.27 -3.90
CA ILE A 99 -11.61 15.18 -4.45
C ILE A 99 -10.89 16.51 -4.29
N VAL A 100 -11.51 17.64 -4.65
CA VAL A 100 -10.89 18.97 -4.53
C VAL A 100 -10.52 19.29 -3.07
N VAL A 101 -11.38 18.95 -2.10
CA VAL A 101 -11.06 19.14 -0.66
C VAL A 101 -9.90 18.24 -0.25
N ALA A 102 -9.90 16.97 -0.68
CA ALA A 102 -8.82 16.03 -0.42
C ALA A 102 -7.47 16.56 -0.93
N ASP A 103 -7.43 17.02 -2.17
CA ASP A 103 -6.22 17.54 -2.79
C ASP A 103 -5.73 18.85 -2.16
N THR A 104 -6.67 19.69 -1.72
CA THR A 104 -6.34 20.93 -1.00
C THR A 104 -5.69 20.61 0.35
N LEU A 105 -6.23 19.64 1.09
CA LEU A 105 -5.63 19.17 2.34
C LEU A 105 -4.25 18.54 2.11
N PHE A 106 -4.11 17.76 1.05
CA PHE A 106 -2.83 17.15 0.66
C PHE A 106 -1.80 18.24 0.30
N PHE A 107 -2.19 19.23 -0.50
CA PHE A 107 -1.36 20.37 -0.89
C PHE A 107 -0.87 21.15 0.34
N ILE A 108 -1.78 21.53 1.24
CA ILE A 108 -1.44 22.24 2.48
C ILE A 108 -0.48 21.40 3.32
N GLY A 109 -0.78 20.11 3.51
CA GLY A 109 0.07 19.20 4.28
C GLY A 109 1.47 19.07 3.70
N SER A 110 1.61 18.98 2.37
CA SER A 110 2.92 18.93 1.68
C SER A 110 3.74 20.20 1.92
N ILE A 111 3.12 21.38 1.86
CA ILE A 111 3.79 22.65 2.15
C ILE A 111 4.22 22.74 3.63
N VAL A 112 3.31 22.33 4.55
CA VAL A 112 3.63 22.30 6.00
C VAL A 112 4.82 21.38 6.27
N MET A 113 4.86 20.19 5.66
CA MET A 113 5.99 19.28 5.81
C MET A 113 7.27 19.85 5.23
N ALA A 114 7.25 20.43 4.03
CA ALA A 114 8.43 21.00 3.39
C ALA A 114 9.03 22.17 4.18
N SER A 115 8.18 22.94 4.86
CA SER A 115 8.58 24.09 5.70
C SER A 115 8.83 23.73 7.17
N ALA A 116 8.78 22.47 7.56
CA ALA A 116 8.87 22.04 8.96
C ALA A 116 10.24 22.37 9.57
N MET A 117 10.22 23.05 10.70
CA MET A 117 11.42 23.40 11.49
C MET A 117 11.63 22.46 12.69
N ASN A 118 10.65 21.63 13.00
CA ASN A 118 10.68 20.67 14.09
C ASN A 118 9.85 19.42 13.76
N PRO A 119 10.08 18.27 14.44
CA PRO A 119 9.35 17.04 14.18
C PRO A 119 7.83 17.14 14.41
N ALA A 120 7.39 17.99 15.35
CA ALA A 120 5.96 18.14 15.63
C ALA A 120 5.21 18.77 14.44
N THR A 121 5.79 19.80 13.80
CA THR A 121 5.22 20.40 12.58
C THR A 121 5.17 19.38 11.42
N LEU A 122 6.21 18.53 11.32
CA LEU A 122 6.22 17.46 10.31
C LEU A 122 5.06 16.48 10.54
N ILE A 123 4.82 16.07 11.78
CA ILE A 123 3.71 15.17 12.15
C ILE A 123 2.35 15.82 11.83
N VAL A 124 2.18 17.12 12.12
CA VAL A 124 0.95 17.84 11.76
C VAL A 124 0.74 17.81 10.24
N GLY A 125 1.78 18.10 9.45
CA GLY A 125 1.73 17.99 7.99
C GLY A 125 1.35 16.58 7.51
N ARG A 126 1.90 15.53 8.16
CA ARG A 126 1.55 14.12 7.90
C ARG A 126 0.06 13.83 8.13
N VAL A 127 -0.54 14.39 9.18
CA VAL A 127 -1.98 14.24 9.44
C VAL A 127 -2.81 14.90 8.33
N PHE A 128 -2.45 16.11 7.88
CA PHE A 128 -3.14 16.79 6.77
C PHE A 128 -3.04 16.01 5.46
N VAL A 129 -1.84 15.54 5.10
CA VAL A 129 -1.66 14.67 3.93
C VAL A 129 -2.50 13.42 4.06
N GLY A 130 -2.49 12.79 5.23
CA GLY A 130 -3.30 11.60 5.51
C GLY A 130 -4.80 11.84 5.34
N LEU A 131 -5.34 12.95 5.87
CA LEU A 131 -6.74 13.33 5.65
C LEU A 131 -7.07 13.38 4.15
N GLY A 132 -6.20 14.02 3.35
CA GLY A 132 -6.33 14.07 1.89
C GLY A 132 -6.30 12.69 1.24
N VAL A 133 -5.31 11.86 1.59
CA VAL A 133 -5.17 10.48 1.10
C VAL A 133 -6.40 9.64 1.41
N GLY A 134 -6.90 9.69 2.65
CA GLY A 134 -8.07 8.93 3.08
C GLY A 134 -9.33 9.33 2.30
N MET A 135 -9.56 10.63 2.11
CA MET A 135 -10.69 11.13 1.31
C MET A 135 -10.54 10.73 -0.16
N ALA A 136 -9.36 10.91 -0.77
CA ALA A 136 -9.10 10.57 -2.16
C ALA A 136 -9.24 9.07 -2.43
N SER A 137 -8.81 8.22 -1.52
CA SER A 137 -8.91 6.75 -1.65
C SER A 137 -10.35 6.26 -1.79
N MET A 138 -11.32 6.99 -1.25
CA MET A 138 -12.74 6.70 -1.38
C MET A 138 -13.38 7.41 -2.59
N ALA A 139 -13.01 8.68 -2.82
CA ALA A 139 -13.66 9.53 -3.80
C ALA A 139 -13.21 9.24 -5.24
N SER A 140 -11.91 9.03 -5.48
CA SER A 140 -11.34 8.88 -6.83
C SER A 140 -11.84 7.63 -7.56
N PRO A 141 -11.77 6.40 -7.01
CA PRO A 141 -12.28 5.23 -7.70
C PRO A 141 -13.81 5.26 -7.87
N LEU A 142 -14.53 5.87 -6.92
CA LEU A 142 -15.97 6.04 -7.02
C LEU A 142 -16.35 7.00 -8.16
N TYR A 143 -15.68 8.16 -8.26
CA TYR A 143 -15.88 9.11 -9.35
C TYR A 143 -15.58 8.50 -10.71
N ILE A 144 -14.44 7.77 -10.83
CA ILE A 144 -14.07 7.06 -12.06
C ILE A 144 -15.16 6.04 -12.44
N SER A 145 -15.64 5.26 -11.48
CA SER A 145 -16.64 4.22 -11.74
C SER A 145 -18.00 4.77 -12.16
N GLU A 146 -18.42 5.92 -11.61
CA GLU A 146 -19.71 6.56 -11.90
C GLU A 146 -19.71 7.38 -13.19
N ALA A 147 -18.53 7.89 -13.59
CA ALA A 147 -18.38 8.73 -14.77
C ALA A 147 -17.75 8.00 -15.97
N SER A 148 -17.67 6.68 -15.91
CA SER A 148 -17.11 5.84 -16.98
C SER A 148 -18.17 4.93 -17.59
N PRO A 149 -18.08 4.68 -18.93
CA PRO A 149 -18.95 3.71 -19.59
C PRO A 149 -18.83 2.31 -18.96
N THR A 150 -19.95 1.59 -18.88
CA THR A 150 -20.05 0.25 -18.26
C THR A 150 -19.03 -0.73 -18.81
N ARG A 151 -18.76 -0.71 -20.12
CA ARG A 151 -17.81 -1.60 -20.82
C ARG A 151 -16.36 -1.42 -20.37
N VAL A 152 -15.94 -0.18 -20.05
CA VAL A 152 -14.52 0.15 -19.71
C VAL A 152 -14.31 0.50 -18.24
N ARG A 153 -15.38 0.52 -17.44
CA ARG A 153 -15.38 0.91 -16.02
C ARG A 153 -14.34 0.16 -15.20
N GLY A 154 -14.33 -1.17 -15.31
CA GLY A 154 -13.39 -2.02 -14.56
C GLY A 154 -11.93 -1.69 -14.86
N ALA A 155 -11.58 -1.51 -16.13
CA ALA A 155 -10.23 -1.17 -16.54
C ALA A 155 -9.80 0.24 -16.06
N LEU A 156 -10.71 1.22 -16.13
CA LEU A 156 -10.42 2.59 -15.67
C LEU A 156 -10.29 2.67 -14.13
N VAL A 157 -11.06 1.88 -13.39
CA VAL A 157 -10.88 1.77 -11.93
C VAL A 157 -9.56 1.06 -11.60
N SER A 158 -9.17 0.04 -12.37
CA SER A 158 -7.87 -0.64 -12.21
C SER A 158 -6.69 0.29 -12.53
N LEU A 159 -6.86 1.26 -13.43
CA LEU A 159 -5.87 2.30 -13.71
C LEU A 159 -5.54 3.12 -12.46
N ASN A 160 -6.53 3.39 -11.59
CA ASN A 160 -6.26 4.05 -10.30
C ASN A 160 -5.30 3.23 -9.42
N GLY A 161 -5.45 1.92 -9.38
CA GLY A 161 -4.50 1.02 -8.69
C GLY A 161 -3.08 1.07 -9.28
N LEU A 162 -2.96 1.11 -10.61
CA LEU A 162 -1.68 1.27 -11.29
C LEU A 162 -1.03 2.63 -11.00
N LEU A 163 -1.83 3.69 -10.90
CA LEU A 163 -1.34 5.02 -10.54
C LEU A 163 -0.84 5.07 -9.08
N ILE A 164 -1.42 4.29 -8.16
CA ILE A 164 -0.89 4.14 -6.79
C ILE A 164 0.53 3.54 -6.84
N THR A 165 0.71 2.40 -7.47
CA THR A 165 2.03 1.75 -7.53
C THR A 165 3.03 2.53 -8.39
N GLY A 166 2.58 3.19 -9.44
CA GLY A 166 3.37 4.10 -10.26
C GLY A 166 3.82 5.34 -9.49
N GLY A 167 2.94 5.94 -8.70
CA GLY A 167 3.26 7.06 -7.81
C GLY A 167 4.30 6.68 -6.75
N GLN A 168 4.16 5.48 -6.19
CA GLN A 168 5.13 4.92 -5.26
C GLN A 168 6.50 4.74 -5.92
N PHE A 169 6.56 4.15 -7.11
CA PHE A 169 7.81 4.00 -7.85
C PHE A 169 8.46 5.35 -8.19
N LEU A 170 7.66 6.33 -8.66
CA LEU A 170 8.18 7.66 -8.98
C LEU A 170 8.70 8.39 -7.73
N SER A 171 8.07 8.20 -6.57
CA SER A 171 8.54 8.81 -5.33
C SER A 171 9.94 8.32 -4.91
N TYR A 172 10.26 7.04 -5.14
CA TYR A 172 11.61 6.52 -4.92
C TYR A 172 12.64 7.12 -5.91
N LEU A 173 12.25 7.36 -7.17
CA LEU A 173 13.10 8.08 -8.12
C LEU A 173 13.35 9.52 -7.69
N ILE A 174 12.34 10.21 -7.22
CA ILE A 174 12.43 11.58 -6.70
C ILE A 174 13.29 11.62 -5.44
N ASN A 175 13.13 10.67 -4.51
CA ASN A 175 14.00 10.52 -3.36
C ASN A 175 15.47 10.41 -3.80
N LEU A 176 15.77 9.58 -4.78
CA LEU A 176 17.13 9.42 -5.30
C LEU A 176 17.66 10.69 -5.97
N ALA A 177 16.82 11.40 -6.72
CA ALA A 177 17.20 12.63 -7.42
C ALA A 177 17.57 13.77 -6.45
N PHE A 178 16.89 13.87 -5.31
CA PHE A 178 17.15 14.94 -4.32
C PHE A 178 18.21 14.59 -3.27
N THR A 179 18.89 13.46 -3.36
CA THR A 179 19.93 13.07 -2.36
C THR A 179 21.09 14.04 -2.23
N THR A 180 21.39 14.81 -3.27
CA THR A 180 22.52 15.74 -3.31
C THR A 180 22.13 17.22 -3.21
N VAL A 181 20.84 17.50 -3.08
CA VAL A 181 20.31 18.87 -3.05
C VAL A 181 20.21 19.36 -1.59
N PRO A 182 20.67 20.57 -1.26
CA PRO A 182 20.49 21.14 0.08
C PRO A 182 19.00 21.16 0.48
N GLY A 183 18.68 20.73 1.70
CA GLY A 183 17.30 20.59 2.15
C GLY A 183 16.59 19.36 1.62
N THR A 184 17.33 18.35 1.22
CA THR A 184 16.98 17.03 0.66
C THR A 184 15.55 16.56 0.91
N TRP A 185 15.19 16.24 2.15
CA TRP A 185 13.87 15.69 2.49
C TRP A 185 12.75 16.73 2.35
N ARG A 186 13.06 18.03 2.45
CA ARG A 186 12.07 19.10 2.25
C ARG A 186 11.58 19.13 0.82
N TRP A 187 12.49 18.96 -0.14
CA TRP A 187 12.14 18.86 -1.56
C TRP A 187 11.41 17.56 -1.87
N MET A 188 11.85 16.43 -1.29
CA MET A 188 11.18 15.14 -1.46
C MET A 188 9.71 15.23 -1.08
N LEU A 189 9.38 15.81 0.08
CA LEU A 189 8.02 15.97 0.57
C LEU A 189 7.26 17.11 -0.14
N GLY A 190 7.96 18.21 -0.47
CA GLY A 190 7.35 19.41 -1.06
C GLY A 190 6.91 19.23 -2.51
N VAL A 191 7.62 18.43 -3.31
CA VAL A 191 7.28 18.16 -4.72
C VAL A 191 5.88 17.56 -4.86
N ALA A 192 5.37 16.85 -3.86
CA ALA A 192 4.02 16.32 -3.83
C ALA A 192 2.92 17.39 -3.96
N ALA A 193 3.22 18.65 -3.61
CA ALA A 193 2.31 19.77 -3.79
C ALA A 193 1.99 20.04 -5.27
N VAL A 194 2.92 19.74 -6.19
CA VAL A 194 2.74 19.99 -7.63
C VAL A 194 1.62 19.14 -8.23
N PRO A 195 1.63 17.79 -8.12
CA PRO A 195 0.52 17.00 -8.63
C PRO A 195 -0.79 17.23 -7.86
N ALA A 196 -0.75 17.56 -6.56
CA ALA A 196 -1.94 17.92 -5.80
C ALA A 196 -2.62 19.20 -6.35
N LEU A 197 -1.84 20.27 -6.57
CA LEU A 197 -2.36 21.50 -7.18
C LEU A 197 -2.85 21.26 -8.61
N THR A 198 -2.13 20.46 -9.39
CA THR A 198 -2.54 20.08 -10.74
C THR A 198 -3.89 19.39 -10.73
N GLN A 199 -4.13 18.47 -9.80
CA GLN A 199 -5.41 17.77 -9.66
C GLN A 199 -6.54 18.74 -9.28
N VAL A 200 -6.32 19.68 -8.34
CA VAL A 200 -7.31 20.71 -7.99
C VAL A 200 -7.75 21.49 -9.23
N ILE A 201 -6.79 21.92 -10.06
CA ILE A 201 -7.08 22.68 -11.29
C ILE A 201 -7.85 21.80 -12.29
N LEU A 202 -7.39 20.58 -12.55
CA LEU A 202 -8.05 19.67 -13.49
C LEU A 202 -9.46 19.31 -13.04
N MET A 203 -9.64 19.00 -11.76
CA MET A 203 -10.96 18.68 -11.21
C MET A 203 -11.91 19.88 -11.22
N ALA A 204 -11.41 21.12 -11.11
CA ALA A 204 -12.24 22.32 -11.25
C ALA A 204 -12.89 22.40 -12.64
N LEU A 205 -12.22 21.91 -13.69
CA LEU A 205 -12.68 21.92 -15.09
C LEU A 205 -13.58 20.72 -15.44
N LEU A 206 -13.60 19.67 -14.62
CA LEU A 206 -14.39 18.47 -14.86
C LEU A 206 -15.81 18.59 -14.28
N PRO A 207 -16.80 17.88 -14.83
CA PRO A 207 -18.15 17.85 -14.31
C PRO A 207 -18.28 17.02 -13.03
N GLU A 208 -19.42 17.09 -12.36
CA GLU A 208 -19.77 16.22 -11.25
C GLU A 208 -20.21 14.83 -11.75
N SER A 209 -20.30 13.83 -10.86
CA SER A 209 -20.81 12.50 -11.19
C SER A 209 -22.25 12.54 -11.69
N PRO A 210 -22.56 11.93 -12.86
CA PRO A 210 -23.93 11.86 -13.37
C PRO A 210 -24.88 11.15 -12.38
N ARG A 211 -24.42 10.07 -11.74
CA ARG A 211 -25.21 9.32 -10.76
C ARG A 211 -25.57 10.14 -9.53
N TRP A 212 -24.60 10.92 -9.03
CA TRP A 212 -24.86 11.83 -7.91
C TRP A 212 -25.84 12.95 -8.27
N LEU A 213 -25.73 13.51 -9.49
CA LEU A 213 -26.65 14.55 -9.97
C LEU A 213 -28.07 14.01 -10.07
N PHE A 214 -28.31 12.80 -10.60
CA PHE A 214 -29.62 12.15 -10.61
C PHE A 214 -30.17 11.98 -9.19
N ARG A 215 -29.37 11.50 -8.22
CA ARG A 215 -29.78 11.38 -6.81
C ARG A 215 -30.19 12.73 -6.18
N LYS A 216 -29.68 13.84 -6.68
CA LYS A 216 -30.00 15.21 -6.22
C LYS A 216 -31.10 15.88 -7.02
N GLY A 217 -31.73 15.21 -7.97
CA GLY A 217 -32.79 15.75 -8.81
C GLY A 217 -32.32 16.71 -9.91
N ARG A 218 -31.01 16.76 -10.19
CA ARG A 218 -30.39 17.60 -11.24
C ARG A 218 -30.26 16.80 -12.54
N GLU A 219 -31.41 16.32 -13.07
CA GLU A 219 -31.45 15.36 -14.18
C GLU A 219 -30.89 15.95 -15.48
N GLU A 220 -31.17 17.22 -15.82
CA GLU A 220 -30.71 17.79 -17.08
C GLU A 220 -29.18 17.93 -17.15
N GLU A 221 -28.56 18.31 -16.07
CA GLU A 221 -27.09 18.34 -15.99
C GLU A 221 -26.47 16.96 -16.13
N ALA A 222 -27.08 15.96 -15.51
CA ALA A 222 -26.63 14.57 -15.64
C ALA A 222 -26.74 14.07 -17.08
N LYS A 223 -27.85 14.39 -17.78
CA LYS A 223 -28.05 14.05 -19.20
C LYS A 223 -26.99 14.71 -20.10
N GLU A 224 -26.68 16.00 -19.86
CA GLU A 224 -25.63 16.68 -20.61
C GLU A 224 -24.26 16.01 -20.47
N ILE A 225 -23.92 15.55 -19.26
CA ILE A 225 -22.66 14.84 -19.02
C ILE A 225 -22.67 13.48 -19.69
N LEU A 226 -23.76 12.73 -19.61
CA LEU A 226 -23.88 11.42 -20.27
C LEU A 226 -23.74 11.53 -21.79
N ARG A 227 -24.26 12.62 -22.41
CA ARG A 227 -24.04 12.89 -23.85
C ARG A 227 -22.57 13.12 -24.22
N LYS A 228 -21.71 13.53 -23.27
CA LYS A 228 -20.26 13.67 -23.48
C LYS A 228 -19.51 12.33 -23.28
N ILE A 229 -20.11 11.42 -22.51
CA ILE A 229 -19.51 10.12 -22.15
C ILE A 229 -19.85 9.05 -23.19
N TYR A 230 -21.11 9.00 -23.64
CA TYR A 230 -21.65 7.97 -24.52
C TYR A 230 -21.87 8.48 -25.94
N PRO A 231 -21.75 7.58 -26.96
CA PRO A 231 -22.15 7.91 -28.33
C PRO A 231 -23.65 8.21 -28.41
N PRO A 232 -24.09 9.05 -29.35
CA PRO A 232 -25.51 9.48 -29.47
C PRO A 232 -26.51 8.31 -29.56
N GLU A 233 -26.10 7.18 -30.15
CA GLU A 233 -26.94 5.99 -30.36
C GLU A 233 -27.30 5.26 -29.06
N HIS A 234 -26.48 5.37 -28.01
CA HIS A 234 -26.65 4.65 -26.75
C HIS A 234 -26.98 5.55 -25.56
N VAL A 235 -27.01 6.86 -25.75
CA VAL A 235 -27.21 7.85 -24.65
C VAL A 235 -28.54 7.68 -23.95
N GLU A 236 -29.64 7.54 -24.71
CA GLU A 236 -31.00 7.47 -24.13
C GLU A 236 -31.19 6.14 -23.33
N ASP A 237 -30.66 5.04 -23.82
CA ASP A 237 -30.72 3.76 -23.10
C ASP A 237 -29.98 3.81 -21.77
N GLU A 238 -28.78 4.43 -21.76
CA GLU A 238 -27.98 4.59 -20.55
C GLU A 238 -28.58 5.61 -19.56
N ILE A 239 -29.23 6.68 -20.06
CA ILE A 239 -30.00 7.62 -19.23
C ILE A 239 -31.12 6.88 -18.50
N ASN A 240 -31.90 6.08 -19.23
CA ASN A 240 -33.02 5.33 -18.67
C ASN A 240 -32.54 4.29 -17.66
N ALA A 241 -31.49 3.53 -18.00
CA ALA A 241 -30.89 2.54 -17.11
C ALA A 241 -30.34 3.17 -15.82
N LEU A 242 -29.67 4.32 -15.93
CA LEU A 242 -29.17 5.04 -14.76
C LEU A 242 -30.30 5.60 -13.88
N LYS A 243 -31.35 6.15 -14.50
CA LYS A 243 -32.54 6.66 -13.82
C LYS A 243 -33.24 5.54 -13.04
N GLU A 244 -33.49 4.41 -13.68
CA GLU A 244 -34.10 3.22 -13.04
C GLU A 244 -33.26 2.73 -11.87
N SER A 245 -31.92 2.62 -12.05
CA SER A 245 -31.00 2.22 -11.00
C SER A 245 -31.04 3.15 -9.79
N VAL A 246 -31.05 4.48 -10.01
CA VAL A 246 -31.11 5.47 -8.93
C VAL A 246 -32.48 5.48 -8.25
N GLU A 247 -33.57 5.34 -9.00
CA GLU A 247 -34.91 5.24 -8.42
C GLU A 247 -35.08 3.98 -7.56
N MET A 248 -34.53 2.83 -7.99
CA MET A 248 -34.51 1.62 -7.18
C MET A 248 -33.74 1.84 -5.87
N GLU A 249 -32.54 2.46 -5.93
CA GLU A 249 -31.78 2.79 -4.72
C GLU A 249 -32.56 3.70 -3.75
N VAL A 250 -33.21 4.72 -4.27
CA VAL A 250 -34.00 5.67 -3.46
C VAL A 250 -35.22 4.98 -2.84
N ARG A 251 -35.92 4.12 -3.60
CA ARG A 251 -37.07 3.33 -3.09
C ARG A 251 -36.63 2.33 -2.02
N GLU A 252 -35.52 1.64 -2.24
CA GLU A 252 -34.95 0.74 -1.24
C GLU A 252 -34.51 1.49 0.04
N ALA A 253 -33.91 2.68 -0.12
CA ALA A 253 -33.55 3.51 1.02
C ALA A 253 -34.75 4.07 1.78
N ALA A 254 -35.85 4.41 1.08
CA ALA A 254 -37.09 4.93 1.68
C ALA A 254 -37.95 3.84 2.33
N GLY A 255 -37.97 2.62 1.75
CA GLY A 255 -38.74 1.48 2.26
C GLY A 255 -38.05 0.64 3.33
N SER A 256 -36.78 0.91 3.62
CA SER A 256 -35.96 0.15 4.55
C SER A 256 -35.80 0.91 5.87
N ASP A 257 -36.20 0.30 6.98
CA ASP A 257 -35.63 0.61 8.30
C ASP A 257 -34.13 0.85 8.13
N LYS A 258 -33.63 1.96 8.68
CA LYS A 258 -32.18 2.31 8.68
C LYS A 258 -31.38 1.04 8.93
N VAL A 259 -30.51 0.67 7.99
CA VAL A 259 -29.70 -0.55 8.10
C VAL A 259 -28.87 -0.44 9.38
N SER A 260 -29.38 -1.00 10.47
CA SER A 260 -28.67 -1.02 11.74
C SER A 260 -27.48 -2.00 11.60
N ILE A 261 -26.30 -1.56 12.01
CA ILE A 261 -25.09 -2.42 12.09
C ILE A 261 -25.41 -3.71 12.88
N MET A 262 -26.26 -3.61 13.88
CA MET A 262 -26.70 -4.75 14.68
C MET A 262 -27.52 -5.77 13.84
N LYS A 263 -28.39 -5.30 12.94
CA LYS A 263 -29.18 -6.15 12.04
C LYS A 263 -28.28 -6.81 10.97
N LEU A 264 -27.28 -6.08 10.48
CA LEU A 264 -26.24 -6.55 9.56
C LEU A 264 -25.45 -7.71 10.17
N LEU A 265 -24.98 -7.57 11.41
CA LEU A 265 -24.22 -8.61 12.12
C LEU A 265 -25.05 -9.84 12.49
N LYS A 266 -26.40 -9.72 12.60
CA LYS A 266 -27.30 -10.85 12.81
C LYS A 266 -27.51 -11.70 11.54
N THR A 267 -27.35 -11.13 10.36
CA THR A 267 -27.52 -11.87 9.08
C THR A 267 -26.32 -12.78 8.84
N LYS A 268 -26.54 -14.10 8.83
CA LYS A 268 -25.50 -15.14 8.75
C LYS A 268 -24.59 -15.00 7.52
N THR A 269 -25.17 -14.74 6.37
CA THR A 269 -24.44 -14.57 5.09
C THR A 269 -23.55 -13.35 5.12
N VAL A 270 -24.09 -12.19 5.54
CA VAL A 270 -23.33 -10.93 5.63
C VAL A 270 -22.19 -11.06 6.63
N ARG A 271 -22.45 -11.66 7.80
CA ARG A 271 -21.42 -11.88 8.82
C ARG A 271 -20.26 -12.74 8.32
N ARG A 272 -20.55 -13.82 7.57
CA ARG A 272 -19.53 -14.70 6.98
C ARG A 272 -18.73 -13.99 5.89
N GLY A 273 -19.40 -13.24 5.01
CA GLY A 273 -18.74 -12.39 4.03
C GLY A 273 -17.84 -11.35 4.68
N LEU A 274 -18.35 -10.70 5.75
CA LEU A 274 -17.59 -9.69 6.48
C LEU A 274 -16.34 -10.27 7.16
N TYR A 275 -16.44 -11.46 7.77
CA TYR A 275 -15.27 -12.13 8.35
C TYR A 275 -14.21 -12.44 7.28
N ALA A 276 -14.61 -12.94 6.11
CA ALA A 276 -13.68 -13.24 5.04
C ALA A 276 -13.03 -11.96 4.46
N GLY A 277 -13.84 -10.96 4.14
CA GLY A 277 -13.34 -9.71 3.54
C GLY A 277 -12.50 -8.87 4.50
N MET A 278 -12.98 -8.66 5.74
CA MET A 278 -12.26 -7.93 6.77
C MET A 278 -10.95 -8.64 7.15
N GLY A 279 -11.01 -9.98 7.33
CA GLY A 279 -9.83 -10.77 7.65
C GLY A 279 -8.76 -10.72 6.57
N LEU A 280 -9.14 -10.76 5.28
CA LEU A 280 -8.19 -10.56 4.18
C LEU A 280 -7.51 -9.18 4.24
N GLN A 281 -8.26 -8.12 4.55
CA GLN A 281 -7.72 -6.78 4.66
C GLN A 281 -6.78 -6.63 5.87
N ILE A 282 -7.12 -7.25 6.99
CA ILE A 282 -6.27 -7.29 8.20
C ILE A 282 -4.97 -8.04 7.89
N PHE A 283 -5.06 -9.26 7.37
CA PHE A 283 -3.87 -10.06 7.07
C PHE A 283 -3.01 -9.43 5.98
N GLN A 284 -3.59 -8.72 5.00
CA GLN A 284 -2.83 -7.96 4.00
C GLN A 284 -1.80 -7.04 4.65
N GLN A 285 -2.16 -6.37 5.74
CA GLN A 285 -1.28 -5.45 6.44
C GLN A 285 -0.33 -6.17 7.41
N PHE A 286 -0.86 -7.12 8.17
CA PHE A 286 -0.09 -7.83 9.18
C PHE A 286 0.97 -8.79 8.62
N VAL A 287 0.91 -9.18 7.34
CA VAL A 287 2.02 -9.91 6.68
C VAL A 287 3.21 -9.00 6.36
N GLY A 288 3.09 -7.67 6.53
CA GLY A 288 4.20 -6.72 6.57
C GLY A 288 4.50 -5.96 5.28
N ILE A 289 3.57 -5.88 4.30
CA ILE A 289 3.84 -5.18 3.04
C ILE A 289 4.23 -3.72 3.24
N ASN A 290 3.44 -2.99 4.04
CA ASN A 290 3.69 -1.56 4.23
C ASN A 290 4.94 -1.31 5.09
N THR A 291 5.32 -2.26 5.95
CA THR A 291 6.62 -2.26 6.61
C THR A 291 7.76 -2.27 5.59
N VAL A 292 7.68 -3.18 4.61
CA VAL A 292 8.67 -3.24 3.53
C VAL A 292 8.66 -1.95 2.72
N MET A 293 7.50 -1.39 2.39
CA MET A 293 7.42 -0.17 1.58
C MET A 293 7.88 1.09 2.33
N TYR A 294 7.47 1.27 3.59
CA TYR A 294 7.86 2.47 4.36
C TYR A 294 9.30 2.44 4.84
N TYR A 295 9.82 1.25 5.18
CA TYR A 295 11.13 1.11 5.81
C TYR A 295 12.14 0.36 4.93
N SER A 296 11.88 0.18 3.62
CA SER A 296 12.78 -0.51 2.69
C SER A 296 14.23 0.00 2.78
N PRO A 297 14.52 1.31 2.70
CA PRO A 297 15.89 1.78 2.81
C PRO A 297 16.49 1.50 4.21
N THR A 298 15.69 1.62 5.27
CA THR A 298 16.13 1.28 6.64
C THR A 298 16.42 -0.22 6.77
N ILE A 299 15.59 -1.10 6.20
CA ILE A 299 15.83 -2.55 6.19
C ILE A 299 17.12 -2.88 5.43
N VAL A 300 17.39 -2.19 4.32
CA VAL A 300 18.65 -2.33 3.57
C VAL A 300 19.85 -1.88 4.40
N GLN A 301 19.73 -0.78 5.17
CA GLN A 301 20.77 -0.37 6.11
C GLN A 301 21.00 -1.41 7.21
N LEU A 302 19.95 -1.98 7.78
CA LEU A 302 20.04 -3.07 8.78
C LEU A 302 20.71 -4.33 8.21
N ALA A 303 20.64 -4.54 6.89
CA ALA A 303 21.33 -5.64 6.21
C ALA A 303 22.83 -5.37 5.99
N GLY A 304 23.36 -4.21 6.41
CA GLY A 304 24.78 -3.87 6.36
C GLY A 304 25.21 -2.96 5.20
N PHE A 305 24.28 -2.20 4.63
CA PHE A 305 24.59 -1.14 3.66
C PHE A 305 24.63 0.22 4.35
N ALA A 306 25.82 0.82 4.44
CA ALA A 306 26.05 2.04 5.19
C ALA A 306 25.44 3.29 4.56
N SER A 307 25.53 3.43 3.23
CA SER A 307 25.18 4.66 2.52
C SER A 307 23.67 4.83 2.32
N ASN A 308 23.09 5.98 2.71
CA ASN A 308 21.71 6.37 2.45
C ASN A 308 21.37 6.28 0.94
N ARG A 309 22.27 6.77 0.07
CA ARG A 309 22.06 6.74 -1.38
C ARG A 309 22.02 5.32 -1.94
N VAL A 310 22.89 4.43 -1.46
CA VAL A 310 22.89 3.01 -1.87
C VAL A 310 21.62 2.33 -1.37
N ALA A 311 21.20 2.58 -0.13
CA ALA A 311 19.96 2.03 0.42
C ALA A 311 18.73 2.47 -0.41
N LEU A 312 18.66 3.73 -0.82
CA LEU A 312 17.59 4.22 -1.71
C LEU A 312 17.62 3.58 -3.10
N LEU A 313 18.82 3.47 -3.70
CA LEU A 313 18.97 2.85 -5.02
C LEU A 313 18.50 1.39 -5.02
N LEU A 314 18.87 0.64 -3.99
CA LEU A 314 18.47 -0.76 -3.85
C LEU A 314 16.96 -0.90 -3.54
N SER A 315 16.40 0.04 -2.79
CA SER A 315 14.96 0.08 -2.52
C SER A 315 14.12 0.43 -3.74
N LEU A 316 14.69 1.10 -4.74
CA LEU A 316 14.02 1.34 -6.02
C LEU A 316 13.65 0.03 -6.72
N ILE A 317 14.44 -1.03 -6.54
CA ILE A 317 14.15 -2.36 -7.10
C ILE A 317 12.84 -2.90 -6.50
N THR A 318 12.65 -2.78 -5.19
CA THR A 318 11.41 -3.26 -4.53
C THR A 318 10.18 -2.51 -5.03
N ALA A 319 10.27 -1.18 -5.19
CA ALA A 319 9.17 -0.37 -5.72
C ALA A 319 8.87 -0.69 -7.18
N GLY A 320 9.90 -0.90 -8.01
CA GLY A 320 9.75 -1.30 -9.41
C GLY A 320 9.10 -2.68 -9.55
N LEU A 321 9.52 -3.65 -8.75
CA LEU A 321 8.92 -4.98 -8.70
C LEU A 321 7.46 -4.94 -8.23
N ASN A 322 7.11 -4.05 -7.29
CA ASN A 322 5.73 -3.86 -6.83
C ASN A 322 4.84 -3.31 -7.96
N ALA A 323 5.31 -2.29 -8.68
CA ALA A 323 4.58 -1.73 -9.82
C ALA A 323 4.40 -2.78 -10.94
N PHE A 324 5.45 -3.53 -11.26
CA PHE A 324 5.40 -4.60 -12.26
C PHE A 324 4.48 -5.75 -11.81
N GLY A 325 4.56 -6.16 -10.55
CA GLY A 325 3.71 -7.21 -9.98
C GLY A 325 2.23 -6.84 -9.99
N SER A 326 1.90 -5.55 -9.81
CA SER A 326 0.52 -5.05 -9.92
C SER A 326 -0.03 -5.17 -11.34
N ILE A 327 0.81 -4.96 -12.37
CA ILE A 327 0.43 -5.19 -13.77
C ILE A 327 0.18 -6.68 -14.02
N LEU A 328 1.07 -7.53 -13.54
CA LEU A 328 0.91 -9.00 -13.67
C LEU A 328 -0.33 -9.52 -12.95
N SER A 329 -0.73 -8.89 -11.83
CA SER A 329 -1.91 -9.25 -11.08
C SER A 329 -3.18 -9.19 -11.92
N ILE A 330 -3.34 -8.19 -12.77
CA ILE A 330 -4.49 -8.02 -13.67
C ILE A 330 -4.67 -9.26 -14.55
N TYR A 331 -3.56 -9.83 -15.02
CA TYR A 331 -3.60 -11.03 -15.86
C TYR A 331 -3.87 -12.31 -15.04
N PHE A 332 -3.21 -12.47 -13.89
CA PHE A 332 -3.27 -13.71 -13.13
C PHE A 332 -4.58 -13.89 -12.34
N ILE A 333 -5.22 -12.81 -11.88
CA ILE A 333 -6.38 -12.86 -11.00
C ILE A 333 -7.57 -13.58 -11.66
N ASP A 334 -7.79 -13.35 -12.97
CA ASP A 334 -8.89 -13.97 -13.72
C ASP A 334 -8.50 -15.36 -14.24
N LYS A 335 -7.22 -15.63 -14.46
CA LYS A 335 -6.76 -16.94 -14.92
C LYS A 335 -6.70 -17.98 -13.80
N THR A 336 -6.13 -17.62 -12.65
CA THR A 336 -5.84 -18.56 -11.54
C THR A 336 -7.01 -18.70 -10.58
N GLY A 337 -7.80 -17.64 -10.40
CA GLY A 337 -8.85 -17.54 -9.37
C GLY A 337 -8.31 -16.87 -8.10
N ARG A 338 -9.25 -16.29 -7.34
CA ARG A 338 -8.90 -15.39 -6.21
C ARG A 338 -8.24 -16.14 -5.06
N ARG A 339 -8.86 -17.22 -4.61
CA ARG A 339 -8.39 -18.02 -3.46
C ARG A 339 -7.05 -18.70 -3.73
N LYS A 340 -6.92 -19.34 -4.91
CA LYS A 340 -5.67 -20.04 -5.29
C LYS A 340 -4.50 -19.06 -5.40
N LEU A 341 -4.74 -17.88 -5.99
CA LEU A 341 -3.71 -16.87 -6.17
C LEU A 341 -3.20 -16.32 -4.83
N VAL A 342 -4.12 -16.06 -3.86
CA VAL A 342 -3.73 -15.64 -2.50
C VAL A 342 -2.93 -16.71 -1.79
N LEU A 343 -3.33 -17.99 -1.87
CA LEU A 343 -2.59 -19.08 -1.22
C LEU A 343 -1.18 -19.23 -1.78
N LEU A 344 -1.03 -19.20 -3.12
CA LEU A 344 0.28 -19.22 -3.77
C LEU A 344 1.15 -18.05 -3.34
N SER A 345 0.56 -16.84 -3.31
CA SER A 345 1.20 -15.62 -2.83
C SER A 345 1.71 -15.77 -1.39
N LEU A 346 0.85 -16.18 -0.47
CA LEU A 346 1.22 -16.33 0.95
C LEU A 346 2.29 -17.41 1.16
N CYS A 347 2.25 -18.52 0.43
CA CYS A 347 3.31 -19.53 0.49
C CYS A 347 4.67 -18.96 0.04
N GLY A 348 4.70 -18.18 -1.05
CA GLY A 348 5.92 -17.51 -1.50
C GLY A 348 6.41 -16.44 -0.51
N VAL A 349 5.48 -15.70 0.12
CA VAL A 349 5.81 -14.72 1.18
C VAL A 349 6.45 -15.43 2.39
N VAL A 350 5.94 -16.60 2.83
CA VAL A 350 6.57 -17.38 3.92
C VAL A 350 8.01 -17.74 3.56
N VAL A 351 8.25 -18.25 2.36
CA VAL A 351 9.61 -18.61 1.92
C VAL A 351 10.53 -17.37 1.94
N SER A 352 10.05 -16.24 1.44
CA SER A 352 10.82 -14.99 1.41
C SER A 352 11.13 -14.47 2.82
N LEU A 353 10.17 -14.54 3.74
CA LEU A 353 10.36 -14.15 5.15
C LEU A 353 11.32 -15.08 5.89
N VAL A 354 11.32 -16.40 5.57
CA VAL A 354 12.31 -17.34 6.12
C VAL A 354 13.71 -16.95 5.66
N VAL A 355 13.90 -16.64 4.37
CA VAL A 355 15.20 -16.16 3.86
C VAL A 355 15.64 -14.90 4.60
N LEU A 356 14.76 -13.92 4.76
CA LEU A 356 15.07 -12.68 5.49
C LEU A 356 15.43 -12.96 6.97
N THR A 357 14.67 -13.83 7.63
CA THR A 357 14.93 -14.21 9.03
C THR A 357 16.31 -14.82 9.19
N VAL A 358 16.68 -15.77 8.33
CA VAL A 358 17.99 -16.42 8.37
C VAL A 358 19.11 -15.41 8.08
N VAL A 359 18.96 -14.57 7.04
CA VAL A 359 19.99 -13.58 6.69
C VAL A 359 20.20 -12.58 7.82
N PHE A 360 19.13 -12.07 8.45
CA PHE A 360 19.28 -11.15 9.58
C PHE A 360 19.80 -11.83 10.84
N HIS A 361 19.54 -13.12 11.04
CA HIS A 361 20.16 -13.89 12.11
C HIS A 361 21.68 -13.99 11.91
N GLU A 362 22.12 -14.39 10.71
CA GLU A 362 23.53 -14.49 10.36
C GLU A 362 24.26 -13.14 10.44
N THR A 363 23.59 -12.06 9.98
CA THR A 363 24.16 -10.70 10.06
C THR A 363 24.37 -10.24 11.50
N THR A 364 23.50 -10.66 12.42
CA THR A 364 23.59 -10.30 13.84
C THR A 364 24.62 -11.14 14.59
N THR A 365 24.68 -12.43 14.32
CA THR A 365 25.57 -13.37 15.04
C THR A 365 27.03 -13.34 14.59
N HIS A 366 27.26 -12.95 13.31
CA HIS A 366 28.60 -12.89 12.72
C HIS A 366 29.03 -11.45 12.41
N SER A 367 28.67 -10.50 13.27
CA SER A 367 29.09 -9.10 13.12
C SER A 367 30.60 -8.92 13.49
N PRO A 368 31.33 -8.00 12.82
CA PRO A 368 32.75 -7.77 13.09
C PRO A 368 33.01 -7.35 14.54
N MET A 369 34.13 -7.80 15.09
CA MET A 369 34.53 -7.43 16.45
C MET A 369 35.00 -5.97 16.54
N VAL A 370 34.89 -5.38 17.72
CA VAL A 370 35.46 -4.06 18.01
C VAL A 370 36.94 -4.23 18.37
N SER A 371 37.81 -3.48 17.68
CA SER A 371 39.23 -3.42 17.99
C SER A 371 39.51 -2.30 19.00
N THR A 372 40.14 -2.64 20.12
CA THR A 372 40.58 -1.67 21.12
C THR A 372 41.65 -0.72 20.56
N ILE A 373 42.54 -1.24 19.71
CA ILE A 373 43.65 -0.47 19.11
C ILE A 373 43.06 0.59 18.16
N GLU A 374 42.15 0.18 17.26
CA GLU A 374 41.53 1.10 16.31
C GLU A 374 40.60 2.10 17.00
N THR A 375 39.86 1.65 18.03
CA THR A 375 39.00 2.55 18.80
C THR A 375 39.79 3.62 19.54
N SER A 376 41.00 3.28 20.06
CA SER A 376 41.88 4.24 20.73
C SER A 376 42.61 5.17 19.76
N HIS A 377 42.74 4.78 18.49
CA HIS A 377 43.34 5.65 17.45
C HIS A 377 42.49 6.89 17.19
N PHE A 378 41.16 6.74 17.22
CA PHE A 378 40.23 7.85 17.16
C PHE A 378 39.96 8.40 18.57
N ASN A 379 40.16 9.66 18.81
CA ASN A 379 39.98 10.30 20.15
C ASN A 379 38.49 10.39 20.60
N ASN A 380 37.55 9.82 19.87
CA ASN A 380 36.10 9.96 20.03
C ASN A 380 35.42 8.61 20.35
N THR A 381 35.90 7.91 21.36
CA THR A 381 35.36 6.57 21.75
C THR A 381 33.90 6.67 22.25
N CYS A 382 33.06 5.69 21.88
CA CYS A 382 31.68 5.57 22.36
C CYS A 382 31.64 5.46 23.90
N PRO A 383 30.81 6.26 24.61
CA PRO A 383 30.72 6.25 26.07
C PRO A 383 30.28 4.91 26.66
N GLY A 384 29.47 4.15 25.93
CA GLY A 384 29.08 2.79 26.32
C GLY A 384 30.28 1.83 26.33
N TYR A 385 31.14 1.94 25.33
CA TYR A 385 32.33 1.11 25.20
C TYR A 385 33.36 1.40 26.30
N THR A 386 33.56 2.65 26.65
CA THR A 386 34.49 3.06 27.74
C THR A 386 34.06 2.55 29.12
N ARG A 387 32.76 2.32 29.34
CA ARG A 387 32.22 1.82 30.60
C ARG A 387 32.05 0.29 30.63
N ALA A 388 32.38 -0.39 29.52
CA ALA A 388 32.21 -1.82 29.41
C ALA A 388 33.16 -2.58 30.29
N THR A 389 32.69 -3.62 30.99
CA THR A 389 33.51 -4.52 31.80
C THR A 389 34.45 -5.39 30.96
N ASN A 390 34.00 -5.78 29.75
CA ASN A 390 34.77 -6.63 28.82
C ASN A 390 34.75 -6.03 27.38
N PRO A 391 35.49 -4.94 27.09
CA PRO A 391 35.48 -4.31 25.76
C PRO A 391 35.94 -5.23 24.62
N SER A 392 36.83 -6.20 24.91
CA SER A 392 37.35 -7.14 23.92
C SER A 392 36.35 -8.17 23.38
N GLN A 393 35.19 -8.29 24.02
CA GLN A 393 34.10 -9.16 23.56
C GLN A 393 33.03 -8.43 22.77
N TRP A 394 33.18 -7.10 22.60
CA TRP A 394 32.23 -6.31 21.85
C TRP A 394 32.38 -6.54 20.35
N ASP A 395 31.25 -6.71 19.72
CA ASP A 395 31.11 -6.71 18.28
C ASP A 395 30.41 -5.42 17.82
N CYS A 396 30.31 -5.22 16.51
CA CYS A 396 29.64 -4.08 15.92
C CYS A 396 28.19 -3.93 16.43
N MET A 397 27.43 -5.02 16.54
CA MET A 397 26.03 -4.96 17.00
C MET A 397 25.93 -4.51 18.45
N THR A 398 26.83 -4.94 19.30
CA THR A 398 26.91 -4.52 20.70
C THR A 398 27.26 -3.04 20.79
N CYS A 399 28.19 -2.55 19.94
CA CYS A 399 28.53 -1.14 19.84
C CYS A 399 27.31 -0.28 19.47
N LEU A 400 26.57 -0.64 18.40
CA LEU A 400 25.40 0.12 17.94
C LEU A 400 24.22 0.07 18.92
N LYS A 401 24.08 -1.02 19.71
CA LYS A 401 23.02 -1.16 20.72
C LYS A 401 23.36 -0.48 22.05
N ALA A 402 24.64 -0.20 22.32
CA ALA A 402 25.05 0.39 23.60
C ALA A 402 24.51 1.80 23.85
N SER A 403 24.41 2.60 22.79
CA SER A 403 23.77 3.92 22.81
C SER A 403 23.38 4.32 21.40
N PRO A 404 22.26 5.05 21.21
CA PRO A 404 21.92 5.67 19.93
C PRO A 404 23.00 6.62 19.39
N GLU A 405 23.87 7.11 20.28
CA GLU A 405 24.98 8.02 19.97
C GLU A 405 26.26 7.30 19.56
N CYS A 406 26.24 5.97 19.37
CA CYS A 406 27.40 5.20 18.98
C CYS A 406 27.30 4.72 17.53
N GLY A 407 28.43 4.71 16.83
CA GLY A 407 28.57 4.21 15.48
C GLY A 407 29.80 3.32 15.34
N PHE A 408 29.85 2.55 14.27
CA PHE A 408 30.93 1.61 13.99
C PHE A 408 31.66 2.02 12.71
N CYS A 409 32.99 2.22 12.82
CA CYS A 409 33.87 2.58 11.72
C CYS A 409 34.61 1.33 11.22
N ALA A 410 34.29 0.83 10.01
CA ALA A 410 34.87 -0.37 9.42
C ALA A 410 35.84 -0.05 8.28
N SER A 411 36.84 -0.90 8.05
CA SER A 411 37.74 -0.78 6.91
C SER A 411 37.00 -0.96 5.59
N ARG A 412 37.20 -0.07 4.62
CA ARG A 412 36.61 -0.18 3.28
C ARG A 412 37.20 -1.35 2.48
N ALA A 413 38.47 -1.69 2.69
CA ALA A 413 39.14 -2.78 2.00
C ALA A 413 38.59 -4.16 2.40
N ASN A 414 38.30 -4.35 3.69
CA ASN A 414 37.62 -5.54 4.17
C ASN A 414 36.74 -5.19 5.37
N LYS A 415 35.46 -5.06 5.12
CA LYS A 415 34.43 -4.63 6.09
C LYS A 415 34.23 -5.61 7.26
N LEU A 416 34.71 -6.83 7.14
CA LEU A 416 34.58 -7.89 8.16
C LEU A 416 35.74 -7.94 9.16
N LEU A 417 36.77 -7.11 8.95
CA LEU A 417 37.84 -6.95 9.92
C LEU A 417 37.34 -6.19 11.15
N PRO A 418 38.00 -6.39 12.31
CA PRO A 418 37.71 -5.59 13.50
C PRO A 418 37.79 -4.10 13.21
N GLY A 419 36.82 -3.32 13.75
CA GLY A 419 36.72 -1.87 13.53
C GLY A 419 36.61 -1.07 14.81
N ALA A 420 36.43 0.25 14.71
CA ALA A 420 36.34 1.15 15.85
C ALA A 420 34.90 1.45 16.27
N CYS A 421 34.63 1.48 17.59
CA CYS A 421 33.35 1.88 18.18
C CYS A 421 33.45 3.32 18.70
N LEU A 422 32.81 4.26 18.00
CA LEU A 422 33.02 5.69 18.18
C LEU A 422 31.70 6.42 18.47
N ILE A 423 31.79 7.68 18.97
CA ILE A 423 30.61 8.55 19.11
C ILE A 423 30.11 8.94 17.72
N SER A 424 28.81 8.82 17.49
CA SER A 424 28.14 9.23 16.26
C SER A 424 27.92 10.75 16.23
N ASN A 425 28.77 11.44 15.49
CA ASN A 425 28.63 12.86 15.14
C ASN A 425 29.27 13.12 13.77
N GLU A 426 28.90 14.20 13.12
CA GLU A 426 29.40 14.56 11.78
C GLU A 426 30.92 14.55 11.68
N ARG A 427 31.61 15.08 12.71
CA ARG A 427 33.06 15.14 12.74
C ARG A 427 33.71 13.77 12.77
N THR A 428 33.19 12.87 13.60
CA THR A 428 33.72 11.49 13.72
C THR A 428 33.43 10.67 12.45
N GLU A 429 32.27 10.88 11.84
CA GLU A 429 31.93 10.27 10.55
C GLU A 429 32.84 10.76 9.43
N GLU A 430 33.12 12.09 9.37
CA GLU A 430 34.08 12.62 8.42
C GLU A 430 35.50 12.09 8.65
N GLU A 431 35.95 11.99 9.91
CA GLU A 431 37.24 11.42 10.25
C GLU A 431 37.36 9.97 9.82
N CYS A 432 36.29 9.13 10.06
CA CYS A 432 36.22 7.76 9.58
C CYS A 432 36.31 7.68 8.04
N ASN A 433 35.56 8.53 7.34
CA ASN A 433 35.52 8.54 5.87
C ASN A 433 36.84 9.04 5.25
N LYS A 434 37.57 10.00 5.90
CA LYS A 434 38.89 10.49 5.45
C LYS A 434 39.98 9.42 5.51
N GLU A 435 39.85 8.43 6.42
CA GLU A 435 40.77 7.30 6.54
C GLU A 435 40.43 6.12 5.61
N GLU A 436 39.66 6.36 4.53
CA GLU A 436 39.19 5.32 3.60
C GLU A 436 38.41 4.21 4.29
N ARG A 437 37.65 4.56 5.33
CA ARG A 437 36.78 3.67 6.08
C ARG A 437 35.30 3.95 5.76
N GLU A 438 34.42 3.12 6.25
CA GLU A 438 32.98 3.24 6.03
C GLU A 438 32.25 3.28 7.39
N TRP A 439 31.33 4.26 7.53
CA TRP A 439 30.59 4.49 8.75
C TRP A 439 29.27 3.74 8.80
N TYR A 440 29.03 3.05 9.90
CA TYR A 440 27.81 2.27 10.15
C TYR A 440 27.09 2.78 11.40
N SER A 441 25.82 3.19 11.26
CA SER A 441 25.00 3.72 12.36
C SER A 441 23.78 2.84 12.70
N ARG A 442 23.35 1.93 11.81
CA ARG A 442 22.11 1.16 11.96
C ARG A 442 22.28 -0.35 11.88
N GLY A 443 23.08 -0.82 10.99
CA GLY A 443 23.37 -2.22 10.78
C GLY A 443 24.85 -2.43 10.67
N CYS A 444 25.29 -3.65 10.84
CA CYS A 444 26.71 -4.02 10.78
C CYS A 444 27.07 -4.60 9.42
N PRO A 445 28.31 -4.41 8.96
CA PRO A 445 28.77 -5.02 7.72
C PRO A 445 28.59 -6.54 7.77
N SER A 446 28.06 -7.11 6.71
CA SER A 446 27.77 -8.54 6.62
C SER A 446 28.19 -9.10 5.27
N LYS A 447 28.72 -10.34 5.29
CA LYS A 447 29.01 -11.10 4.07
C LYS A 447 27.74 -11.46 3.30
N TYR A 448 26.63 -11.64 4.01
CA TYR A 448 25.36 -12.13 3.45
C TYR A 448 24.29 -11.06 3.28
N GLY A 449 24.60 -9.78 3.56
CA GLY A 449 23.63 -8.68 3.50
C GLY A 449 22.93 -8.51 2.13
N TRP A 450 23.61 -8.87 1.03
CA TRP A 450 23.03 -8.87 -0.31
C TRP A 450 21.88 -9.87 -0.49
N LEU A 451 21.87 -10.99 0.28
CA LEU A 451 20.75 -11.94 0.27
C LEU A 451 19.47 -11.35 0.85
N ALA A 452 19.56 -10.32 1.71
CA ALA A 452 18.38 -9.59 2.17
C ALA A 452 17.65 -8.89 1.02
N LEU A 453 18.40 -8.38 0.03
CA LEU A 453 17.80 -7.77 -1.17
C LEU A 453 17.05 -8.81 -2.00
N ILE A 454 17.60 -10.01 -2.14
CA ILE A 454 16.91 -11.12 -2.82
C ILE A 454 15.65 -11.50 -2.03
N GLY A 455 15.74 -11.62 -0.70
CA GLY A 455 14.59 -11.89 0.15
C GLY A 455 13.48 -10.85 0.01
N LEU A 456 13.84 -9.56 0.00
CA LEU A 456 12.89 -8.46 -0.24
C LEU A 456 12.28 -8.51 -1.65
N ALA A 457 13.10 -8.76 -2.66
CA ALA A 457 12.62 -8.88 -4.04
C ALA A 457 11.65 -10.05 -4.21
N LEU A 458 11.98 -11.23 -3.68
CA LEU A 458 11.10 -12.40 -3.67
C LEU A 458 9.80 -12.11 -2.91
N TYR A 459 9.90 -11.44 -1.75
CA TYR A 459 8.72 -11.04 -0.99
C TYR A 459 7.75 -10.24 -1.86
N ILE A 460 8.23 -9.21 -2.56
CA ILE A 460 7.39 -8.37 -3.42
C ILE A 460 6.85 -9.13 -4.64
N ILE A 461 7.68 -9.95 -5.29
CA ILE A 461 7.27 -10.76 -6.44
C ILE A 461 6.10 -11.69 -6.10
N PHE A 462 6.13 -12.31 -4.92
CA PHE A 462 5.03 -13.18 -4.48
C PHE A 462 3.85 -12.40 -3.91
N PHE A 463 4.10 -11.30 -3.19
CA PHE A 463 3.03 -10.51 -2.56
C PHE A 463 2.15 -9.78 -3.57
N SER A 464 2.75 -9.03 -4.51
CA SER A 464 2.03 -8.08 -5.36
C SER A 464 0.95 -8.71 -6.24
N PRO A 465 1.16 -9.87 -6.92
CA PRO A 465 0.14 -10.45 -7.79
C PRO A 465 -1.05 -11.05 -7.04
N GLY A 466 -0.84 -11.52 -5.82
CA GLY A 466 -1.88 -12.20 -5.03
C GLY A 466 -2.40 -11.36 -3.87
N MET A 467 -1.68 -11.35 -2.77
CA MET A 467 -2.11 -10.67 -1.54
C MET A 467 -2.20 -9.14 -1.69
N GLY A 468 -1.49 -8.55 -2.66
CA GLY A 468 -1.57 -7.12 -2.95
C GLY A 468 -2.94 -6.70 -3.51
N THR A 469 -3.49 -7.45 -4.45
CA THR A 469 -4.68 -7.06 -5.24
C THR A 469 -5.93 -7.82 -4.84
N VAL A 470 -5.82 -9.13 -4.61
CA VAL A 470 -6.99 -10.01 -4.40
C VAL A 470 -7.88 -9.61 -3.22
N PRO A 471 -7.38 -9.15 -2.05
CA PRO A 471 -8.23 -8.72 -0.95
C PRO A 471 -9.24 -7.63 -1.34
N TRP A 472 -8.86 -6.69 -2.20
CA TRP A 472 -9.73 -5.63 -2.70
C TRP A 472 -10.79 -6.16 -3.66
N VAL A 473 -10.40 -7.09 -4.56
CA VAL A 473 -11.33 -7.72 -5.50
C VAL A 473 -12.34 -8.59 -4.77
N VAL A 474 -11.91 -9.45 -3.85
CA VAL A 474 -12.82 -10.27 -3.04
C VAL A 474 -13.80 -9.40 -2.25
N ASN A 475 -13.35 -8.27 -1.69
CA ASN A 475 -14.24 -7.32 -1.00
C ASN A 475 -15.30 -6.70 -1.92
N SER A 476 -15.03 -6.58 -3.21
CA SER A 476 -16.04 -6.12 -4.17
C SER A 476 -17.04 -7.21 -4.58
N GLU A 477 -16.68 -8.49 -4.47
CA GLU A 477 -17.45 -9.64 -4.97
C GLU A 477 -18.24 -10.37 -3.87
N ILE A 478 -17.79 -10.33 -2.59
CA ILE A 478 -18.28 -11.21 -1.52
C ILE A 478 -19.53 -10.71 -0.80
N TYR A 479 -19.87 -9.43 -0.94
CA TYR A 479 -20.97 -8.82 -0.20
C TYR A 479 -22.25 -8.76 -1.03
N PRO A 480 -23.43 -9.07 -0.41
CA PRO A 480 -24.73 -8.78 -1.03
C PRO A 480 -24.83 -7.30 -1.41
N LEU A 481 -25.47 -7.01 -2.55
CA LEU A 481 -25.57 -5.65 -3.11
C LEU A 481 -26.04 -4.62 -2.07
N ARG A 482 -27.06 -4.96 -1.29
CA ARG A 482 -27.66 -4.12 -0.26
C ARG A 482 -26.68 -3.69 0.83
N TYR A 483 -25.70 -4.51 1.19
CA TYR A 483 -24.78 -4.29 2.32
C TYR A 483 -23.34 -3.96 1.87
N ARG A 484 -23.07 -4.01 0.57
CA ARG A 484 -21.72 -3.88 -0.01
C ARG A 484 -20.99 -2.62 0.43
N GLY A 485 -21.66 -1.47 0.39
CA GLY A 485 -21.06 -0.19 0.79
C GLY A 485 -20.61 -0.18 2.25
N ILE A 486 -21.47 -0.65 3.16
CA ILE A 486 -21.17 -0.67 4.60
C ILE A 486 -20.10 -1.71 4.91
N CYS A 487 -20.22 -2.93 4.37
CA CYS A 487 -19.24 -4.00 4.59
C CYS A 487 -17.87 -3.66 4.00
N GLY A 488 -17.84 -3.09 2.79
CA GLY A 488 -16.61 -2.59 2.16
C GLY A 488 -15.96 -1.46 2.97
N GLY A 489 -16.75 -0.55 3.50
CA GLY A 489 -16.27 0.51 4.39
C GLY A 489 -15.64 -0.04 5.69
N ILE A 490 -16.29 -1.01 6.34
CA ILE A 490 -15.74 -1.69 7.52
C ILE A 490 -14.43 -2.40 7.19
N ALA A 491 -14.38 -3.13 6.07
CA ALA A 491 -13.18 -3.84 5.62
C ALA A 491 -12.02 -2.86 5.33
N SER A 492 -12.30 -1.75 4.63
CA SER A 492 -11.30 -0.70 4.36
C SER A 492 -10.81 -0.03 5.64
N THR A 493 -11.70 0.26 6.58
CA THR A 493 -11.31 0.81 7.90
C THR A 493 -10.40 -0.15 8.65
N SER A 494 -10.71 -1.45 8.61
CA SER A 494 -9.86 -2.49 9.22
C SER A 494 -8.47 -2.54 8.58
N ASN A 495 -8.37 -2.33 7.25
CA ASN A 495 -7.11 -2.22 6.53
C ASN A 495 -6.27 -1.04 7.04
N TRP A 496 -6.85 0.17 7.10
CA TRP A 496 -6.15 1.36 7.57
C TRP A 496 -5.69 1.24 9.03
N VAL A 497 -6.55 0.72 9.92
CA VAL A 497 -6.19 0.50 11.34
C VAL A 497 -5.06 -0.52 11.46
N SER A 498 -5.13 -1.62 10.72
CA SER A 498 -4.07 -2.64 10.74
C SER A 498 -2.74 -2.10 10.19
N ASN A 499 -2.80 -1.29 9.12
CA ASN A 499 -1.64 -0.61 8.58
C ASN A 499 -0.99 0.33 9.61
N LEU A 500 -1.81 1.14 10.31
CA LEU A 500 -1.34 2.03 11.37
C LEU A 500 -0.61 1.26 12.48
N ILE A 501 -1.19 0.14 12.94
CA ILE A 501 -0.59 -0.69 14.00
C ILE A 501 0.77 -1.23 13.55
N VAL A 502 0.84 -1.79 12.36
CA VAL A 502 2.08 -2.40 11.83
C VAL A 502 3.15 -1.34 11.59
N ALA A 503 2.79 -0.19 10.99
CA ALA A 503 3.73 0.89 10.72
C ALA A 503 4.27 1.54 12.00
N GLN A 504 3.44 1.66 13.06
CA GLN A 504 3.81 2.26 14.36
C GLN A 504 4.62 1.30 15.23
N SER A 505 4.66 0.01 14.95
CA SER A 505 5.29 -0.98 15.84
C SER A 505 6.56 -1.61 15.28
N PHE A 506 6.84 -1.49 13.99
CA PHE A 506 7.90 -2.25 13.33
C PHE A 506 9.31 -1.92 13.84
N LEU A 507 9.68 -0.64 13.86
CA LEU A 507 11.02 -0.23 14.30
C LEU A 507 11.22 -0.50 15.80
N SER A 508 10.18 -0.25 16.61
CA SER A 508 10.17 -0.55 18.05
C SER A 508 10.34 -2.05 18.30
N LEU A 509 9.68 -2.91 17.53
CA LEU A 509 9.87 -4.35 17.60
C LEU A 509 11.29 -4.76 17.19
N THR A 510 11.81 -4.21 16.09
CA THR A 510 13.18 -4.53 15.65
C THR A 510 14.24 -4.09 16.67
N GLN A 511 13.99 -3.00 17.38
CA GLN A 511 14.86 -2.52 18.46
C GLN A 511 14.77 -3.41 19.70
N ALA A 512 13.56 -3.86 20.09
CA ALA A 512 13.34 -4.62 21.32
C ALA A 512 13.78 -6.08 21.21
N ILE A 513 13.43 -6.78 20.13
CA ILE A 513 13.63 -8.22 19.98
C ILE A 513 14.60 -8.61 18.84
N GLY A 514 15.08 -7.61 18.09
CA GLY A 514 15.97 -7.81 16.93
C GLY A 514 15.19 -8.03 15.61
N THR A 515 15.87 -7.71 14.51
CA THR A 515 15.27 -7.76 13.15
C THR A 515 14.87 -9.18 12.75
N SER A 516 15.71 -10.18 13.03
CA SER A 516 15.42 -11.59 12.73
C SER A 516 14.14 -12.07 13.43
N SER A 517 14.00 -11.81 14.74
CA SER A 517 12.81 -12.19 15.51
C SER A 517 11.55 -11.47 15.03
N THR A 518 11.67 -10.23 14.59
CA THR A 518 10.55 -9.47 14.02
C THR A 518 10.04 -10.11 12.73
N PHE A 519 10.93 -10.51 11.82
CA PHE A 519 10.53 -11.25 10.61
C PHE A 519 9.95 -12.63 10.94
N MET A 520 10.42 -13.29 12.00
CA MET A 520 9.82 -14.56 12.48
C MET A 520 8.36 -14.36 12.92
N ILE A 521 8.02 -13.25 13.58
CA ILE A 521 6.62 -12.92 13.89
C ILE A 521 5.77 -12.81 12.61
N PHE A 522 6.29 -12.14 11.56
CA PHE A 522 5.59 -12.06 10.28
C PHE A 522 5.40 -13.44 9.63
N ILE A 523 6.32 -14.39 9.79
CA ILE A 523 6.15 -15.78 9.33
C ILE A 523 4.93 -16.41 10.03
N PHE A 524 4.85 -16.33 11.36
CA PHE A 524 3.72 -16.92 12.11
C PHE A 524 2.39 -16.29 11.70
N ILE A 525 2.36 -14.97 11.52
CA ILE A 525 1.16 -14.27 11.04
C ILE A 525 0.79 -14.71 9.61
N THR A 526 1.78 -14.89 8.72
CA THR A 526 1.53 -15.33 7.34
C THR A 526 1.00 -16.77 7.30
N VAL A 527 1.51 -17.64 8.16
CA VAL A 527 0.97 -19.01 8.31
C VAL A 527 -0.47 -18.97 8.83
N ALA A 528 -0.77 -18.12 9.82
CA ALA A 528 -2.13 -17.91 10.29
C ALA A 528 -3.05 -17.37 9.16
N ALA A 529 -2.54 -16.48 8.30
CA ALA A 529 -3.25 -15.99 7.11
C ALA A 529 -3.57 -17.12 6.13
N ILE A 530 -2.63 -18.04 5.88
CA ILE A 530 -2.86 -19.22 5.02
C ILE A 530 -4.01 -20.06 5.60
N ILE A 531 -3.96 -20.38 6.89
CA ILE A 531 -5.01 -21.16 7.57
C ILE A 531 -6.35 -20.42 7.47
N PHE A 532 -6.36 -19.12 7.70
CA PHE A 532 -7.56 -18.27 7.59
C PHE A 532 -8.16 -18.32 6.17
N VAL A 533 -7.33 -18.15 5.14
CA VAL A 533 -7.79 -18.19 3.73
C VAL A 533 -8.36 -19.55 3.39
N ILE A 534 -7.75 -20.64 3.84
CA ILE A 534 -8.24 -22.00 3.63
C ILE A 534 -9.63 -22.19 4.25
N ILE A 535 -9.86 -21.67 5.45
CA ILE A 535 -11.09 -21.88 6.22
C ILE A 535 -12.19 -20.91 5.78
N PHE A 536 -11.89 -19.62 5.66
CA PHE A 536 -12.92 -18.58 5.55
C PHE A 536 -13.13 -18.02 4.15
N VAL A 537 -12.10 -18.01 3.30
CA VAL A 537 -12.19 -17.35 1.99
C VAL A 537 -12.72 -18.32 0.93
N PRO A 538 -13.90 -18.04 0.33
CA PRO A 538 -14.41 -18.83 -0.79
C PRO A 538 -13.69 -18.47 -2.09
N GLU A 539 -13.78 -19.35 -3.10
CA GLU A 539 -13.42 -18.98 -4.47
C GLU A 539 -14.60 -18.25 -5.12
N THR A 540 -14.34 -17.04 -5.60
CA THR A 540 -15.39 -16.18 -6.19
C THR A 540 -15.30 -16.08 -7.71
N LYS A 541 -14.26 -16.67 -8.32
CA LYS A 541 -14.01 -16.59 -9.77
C LYS A 541 -15.20 -17.05 -10.59
N GLY A 542 -15.71 -16.15 -11.46
CA GLY A 542 -16.76 -16.46 -12.43
C GLY A 542 -18.14 -16.77 -11.85
N LEU A 543 -18.34 -16.50 -10.55
CA LEU A 543 -19.62 -16.70 -9.89
C LEU A 543 -20.42 -15.38 -9.86
N PRO A 544 -21.70 -15.39 -10.26
CA PRO A 544 -22.58 -14.26 -10.01
C PRO A 544 -22.82 -14.09 -8.50
N ILE A 545 -23.13 -12.87 -8.09
CA ILE A 545 -23.22 -12.47 -6.67
C ILE A 545 -24.22 -13.31 -5.90
N GLU A 546 -25.33 -13.68 -6.54
CA GLU A 546 -26.40 -14.52 -5.97
C GLU A 546 -25.88 -15.93 -5.63
N GLN A 547 -24.98 -16.48 -6.45
CA GLN A 547 -24.37 -17.78 -6.17
C GLN A 547 -23.33 -17.69 -5.05
N VAL A 548 -22.57 -16.58 -4.96
CA VAL A 548 -21.66 -16.33 -3.83
C VAL A 548 -22.47 -16.22 -2.53
N GLU A 549 -23.61 -15.55 -2.55
CA GLU A 549 -24.50 -15.43 -1.40
C GLU A 549 -25.04 -16.80 -0.94
N ASN A 550 -25.54 -17.61 -1.87
CA ASN A 550 -26.01 -18.97 -1.58
C ASN A 550 -24.88 -19.85 -1.02
N MET A 551 -23.67 -19.74 -1.57
CA MET A 551 -22.51 -20.46 -1.08
C MET A 551 -22.14 -20.04 0.36
N LEU A 552 -22.20 -18.77 0.69
CA LEU A 552 -21.98 -18.28 2.05
C LEU A 552 -23.07 -18.73 3.02
N GLN A 553 -24.30 -18.92 2.54
CA GLN A 553 -25.42 -19.40 3.35
C GLN A 553 -25.31 -20.89 3.68
N THR A 554 -24.94 -21.72 2.70
CA THR A 554 -24.91 -23.18 2.80
C THR A 554 -23.60 -23.76 3.33
N ARG A 555 -22.50 -23.01 3.33
CA ARG A 555 -21.16 -23.49 3.67
C ARG A 555 -21.10 -24.04 5.09
N SER A 556 -21.16 -25.35 5.24
CA SER A 556 -20.53 -26.10 6.32
C SER A 556 -19.03 -26.20 6.02
N LEU A 557 -18.17 -26.19 7.03
CA LEU A 557 -16.71 -26.32 6.94
C LEU A 557 -16.32 -27.58 6.12
N ASN A 558 -16.22 -27.45 4.79
CA ASN A 558 -15.82 -28.54 3.91
C ASN A 558 -14.38 -28.34 3.47
N PHE A 559 -13.48 -29.17 3.99
CA PHE A 559 -12.04 -29.21 3.72
C PHE A 559 -11.65 -29.75 2.32
N LYS A 560 -12.51 -29.66 1.29
CA LYS A 560 -12.15 -30.12 -0.04
C LYS A 560 -11.23 -29.13 -0.75
N PHE A 561 -9.94 -29.46 -0.78
CA PHE A 561 -8.83 -28.65 -1.33
C PHE A 561 -8.89 -28.47 -2.86
N TRP A 562 -9.53 -29.40 -3.59
CA TRP A 562 -9.57 -29.44 -5.05
C TRP A 562 -10.98 -29.75 -5.54
N GLN A 563 -11.85 -28.78 -5.64
CA GLN A 563 -12.98 -28.88 -6.54
C GLN A 563 -12.68 -28.03 -7.77
N THR A 564 -12.45 -28.71 -8.90
CA THR A 564 -12.70 -28.16 -10.23
C THR A 564 -14.10 -27.58 -10.24
N SER A 565 -14.26 -26.39 -10.85
CA SER A 565 -15.56 -25.74 -11.06
C SER A 565 -16.60 -26.77 -11.50
N PRO A 566 -17.85 -26.71 -10.97
CA PRO A 566 -18.92 -27.48 -11.54
C PRO A 566 -19.03 -27.08 -13.02
N GLN A 567 -18.94 -28.05 -13.90
CA GLN A 567 -19.29 -27.90 -15.31
C GLN A 567 -20.61 -27.14 -15.39
N SER A 568 -20.65 -26.11 -16.23
CA SER A 568 -21.84 -25.38 -16.62
C SER A 568 -22.99 -26.37 -16.80
N ALA A 569 -24.00 -26.27 -15.92
CA ALA A 569 -25.25 -26.96 -16.13
C ALA A 569 -25.78 -26.53 -17.51
N GLN A 570 -25.86 -27.48 -18.43
CA GLN A 570 -26.47 -27.29 -19.73
C GLN A 570 -27.89 -26.76 -19.51
N VAL A 571 -28.17 -25.60 -20.02
CA VAL A 571 -29.53 -25.08 -20.19
C VAL A 571 -30.22 -26.06 -21.11
N PRO A 572 -31.39 -26.68 -20.75
CA PRO A 572 -32.11 -27.52 -21.65
C PRO A 572 -32.62 -26.68 -22.83
N ASP A 573 -32.25 -27.09 -24.03
CA ASP A 573 -32.78 -26.60 -25.29
C ASP A 573 -34.32 -26.64 -25.28
N GLN A 574 -34.97 -25.50 -25.18
CA GLN A 574 -36.39 -25.40 -25.47
C GLN A 574 -36.59 -25.56 -26.99
N LYS A 575 -36.88 -26.77 -27.40
CA LYS A 575 -37.36 -27.06 -28.73
C LYS A 575 -38.62 -26.22 -29.00
N HIS A 576 -38.57 -25.43 -30.05
CA HIS A 576 -39.72 -24.88 -30.74
C HIS A 576 -40.75 -26.01 -30.99
N GLN A 577 -41.93 -25.88 -30.42
CA GLN A 577 -43.13 -26.50 -30.99
C GLN A 577 -43.92 -25.41 -31.71
N SER A 578 -43.83 -25.47 -33.02
CA SER A 578 -44.77 -24.86 -33.96
C SER A 578 -46.13 -25.57 -33.87
N VAL A 579 -47.21 -24.86 -33.60
CA VAL A 579 -48.54 -24.97 -34.25
C VAL A 579 -49.10 -23.57 -34.35
#